data_6deee0be829889a98563b489c79bd8bc
#
_entry.id   6deee0be829889a98563b489c79bd8bc
#
_cell.length_a   1.000
_cell.length_b   1.000
_cell.length_c   1.000
_cell.angle_alpha   90.00
_cell.angle_beta   90.00
_cell.angle_gamma   90.00
#
_symmetry.space_group_name_H-M   'P 1'
#
loop_
_entity.id
_entity.type
_entity.pdbx_description
1 polymer ?
#
loop_
_entity_poly.entity_id
_entity_poly.type
_entity_poly.pdbx_seq_one_letter_code
_entity_poly.pdbx_strand_id
1 'polypeptide(L)'
;MKLTRRSILRASAFAAALPALSRVPLSSAALAQGAPDGTWRHGLSLFGDIKYPADFKHFEYVNPQAPQGGMVRRVAIGTFDNFNTVVAGVKGSLASGLELVTETLMTPALDEVSTVYGLLAEAVRYPEDRSSVTYRLRANARWHDGQPVTPDDVLFSFETFKANSPFYGAYYRHVTKVEKTGEREITFTFNGTGNRELPQIVGELPVLPKHWWQGTDKNGNKRDVTQTTLEPPLGSGPYKVKEATPGRSIAYEKVADYWGKDLNVNIGTNNFAQMRFDYYRDSTVALEAFKGDQIDFRTENRAKDWATAYDFPAVRDKKVIKEEFPVRNTGMMQAFAFNIRRDKFKDPRVRRAFNFAFNFEEMNRQLFYGAYQRIGSYFQGTELAATGVPQGLELEILQAVKDKVPADLFTKPYTNPVNGDPNSVRDNLRQALTLLREAGYEVKNTKLVNAKGEPMQVELLVEQPAFETIVLFYKPSLERLGIGVSVRTVDSSQYENRLRQWQFDIIIASWGESLSPGNEQRGFWGSQAADIPGSRNLIGIKNQAVDTLIERVIFSKSREELVAATKALDRVLLWNFYVVPQWTYPFQRTARWDRFGHPETMPKYGQAAFPNIWWWDKDKAAKAPQRN
;
A
#
# COMPACT_ATOMS: atom_id res chain seq x y z
N MET A 1 -52.62 39.88 -20.73
CA MET A 1 -52.78 40.29 -22.15
C MET A 1 -51.49 39.82 -22.84
N LYS A 2 -51.48 38.70 -23.44
CA LYS A 2 -51.70 38.27 -24.81
C LYS A 2 -50.86 39.03 -25.86
N LEU A 3 -49.91 38.24 -26.48
CA LEU A 3 -49.59 38.21 -27.91
C LEU A 3 -48.60 39.29 -28.42
N THR A 4 -47.72 39.11 -29.39
CA THR A 4 -47.40 38.08 -30.38
C THR A 4 -46.15 38.48 -31.16
N ARG A 5 -45.38 37.54 -31.59
CA ARG A 5 -44.65 37.28 -32.85
C ARG A 5 -44.41 38.40 -33.91
N ARG A 6 -43.19 38.30 -34.53
CA ARG A 6 -42.78 38.64 -35.93
C ARG A 6 -42.33 40.12 -36.12
N SER A 7 -41.25 40.45 -36.81
CA SER A 7 -40.65 40.02 -38.10
C SER A 7 -39.32 40.75 -38.32
N ILE A 8 -38.26 40.12 -38.76
CA ILE A 8 -37.71 40.04 -40.13
C ILE A 8 -36.99 41.32 -40.67
N LEU A 9 -35.68 41.13 -40.98
CA LEU A 9 -34.86 41.60 -42.12
C LEU A 9 -34.42 43.06 -42.24
N ARG A 10 -33.11 43.30 -42.27
CA ARG A 10 -32.18 43.63 -43.38
C ARG A 10 -30.91 44.29 -42.85
N ALA A 11 -29.80 43.66 -42.96
CA ALA A 11 -28.68 43.81 -43.88
C ALA A 11 -28.06 45.23 -43.96
N SER A 12 -26.79 45.36 -43.57
CA SER A 12 -25.75 46.01 -44.35
C SER A 12 -24.36 45.75 -43.74
N ALA A 13 -23.41 45.44 -44.61
CA ALA A 13 -22.02 45.12 -44.38
C ALA A 13 -21.20 46.32 -43.92
N PHE A 14 -20.21 46.06 -43.04
CA PHE A 14 -18.93 46.79 -43.05
C PHE A 14 -17.80 45.82 -42.64
N ALA A 15 -16.83 45.70 -43.53
CA ALA A 15 -15.61 44.93 -43.36
C ALA A 15 -14.62 45.71 -42.50
N ALA A 16 -14.01 45.09 -41.49
CA ALA A 16 -12.75 45.50 -40.91
C ALA A 16 -12.01 44.31 -40.31
N ALA A 17 -10.73 44.29 -40.56
CA ALA A 17 -9.72 43.26 -40.41
C ALA A 17 -9.68 42.55 -39.05
N LEU A 18 -9.57 41.22 -39.09
CA LEU A 18 -9.20 40.32 -37.98
C LEU A 18 -7.68 40.13 -37.92
N PRO A 19 -7.05 40.13 -36.74
CA PRO A 19 -5.79 39.43 -36.56
C PRO A 19 -6.03 37.95 -36.32
N ALA A 20 -5.22 37.13 -36.96
CA ALA A 20 -5.23 35.67 -36.83
C ALA A 20 -4.92 35.24 -35.40
N LEU A 21 -5.92 34.75 -34.69
CA LEU A 21 -5.75 33.94 -33.48
C LEU A 21 -5.60 32.49 -33.88
N SER A 22 -4.41 31.95 -33.66
CA SER A 22 -4.07 30.57 -33.79
C SER A 22 -5.08 29.71 -32.99
N ARG A 23 -5.83 28.87 -33.70
CA ARG A 23 -6.65 27.81 -33.13
C ARG A 23 -5.73 26.77 -32.51
N VAL A 24 -5.57 26.78 -31.19
CA VAL A 24 -5.16 25.61 -30.44
C VAL A 24 -6.33 24.59 -30.57
N PRO A 25 -6.09 23.37 -31.04
CA PRO A 25 -7.13 22.35 -30.99
C PRO A 25 -7.34 22.02 -29.51
N LEU A 26 -8.51 22.38 -28.98
CA LEU A 26 -9.07 21.75 -27.81
C LEU A 26 -9.22 20.27 -28.18
N SER A 27 -8.28 19.45 -27.71
CA SER A 27 -8.48 18.02 -27.66
C SER A 27 -9.72 17.78 -26.79
N SER A 28 -10.83 17.46 -27.46
CA SER A 28 -11.98 16.87 -26.82
C SER A 28 -11.46 15.63 -26.08
N ALA A 29 -11.35 15.72 -24.75
CA ALA A 29 -11.35 14.53 -23.94
C ALA A 29 -12.66 13.81 -24.26
N ALA A 30 -12.57 12.80 -25.11
CA ALA A 30 -13.65 11.86 -25.32
C ALA A 30 -13.84 11.19 -23.95
N LEU A 31 -14.90 11.59 -23.24
CA LEU A 31 -15.43 10.82 -22.14
C LEU A 31 -15.63 9.43 -22.71
N ALA A 32 -14.81 8.49 -22.27
CA ALA A 32 -14.91 7.11 -22.67
C ALA A 32 -16.27 6.61 -22.18
N GLN A 33 -17.25 6.58 -23.10
CA GLN A 33 -18.49 5.85 -22.85
C GLN A 33 -18.09 4.42 -22.52
N GLY A 34 -18.46 3.94 -21.33
CA GLY A 34 -18.17 2.58 -20.91
C GLY A 34 -18.53 1.59 -22.02
N ALA A 35 -17.61 0.67 -22.33
CA ALA A 35 -17.87 -0.32 -23.37
C ALA A 35 -19.12 -1.12 -23.02
N PRO A 36 -19.96 -1.51 -24.03
CA PRO A 36 -21.15 -2.30 -23.80
C PRO A 36 -20.87 -3.57 -22.97
N ASP A 37 -21.86 -4.01 -22.22
CA ASP A 37 -21.78 -5.23 -21.40
C ASP A 37 -21.27 -6.43 -22.21
N GLY A 38 -20.36 -7.22 -21.64
CA GLY A 38 -19.74 -8.37 -22.29
C GLY A 38 -18.66 -8.05 -23.34
N THR A 39 -18.34 -6.77 -23.58
CA THR A 39 -17.29 -6.37 -24.53
C THR A 39 -15.89 -6.65 -23.97
N TRP A 40 -14.99 -7.16 -24.83
CA TRP A 40 -13.58 -7.33 -24.52
C TRP A 40 -12.86 -5.98 -24.39
N ARG A 41 -12.13 -5.80 -23.30
CA ARG A 41 -11.34 -4.60 -22.97
C ARG A 41 -9.88 -4.97 -22.77
N HIS A 42 -8.96 -4.09 -23.18
CA HIS A 42 -7.51 -4.26 -23.01
C HIS A 42 -7.01 -3.86 -21.61
N GLY A 43 -7.86 -3.22 -20.81
CA GLY A 43 -7.58 -2.77 -19.45
C GLY A 43 -8.84 -2.76 -18.61
N LEU A 44 -8.67 -2.64 -17.31
CA LEU A 44 -9.73 -2.61 -16.31
C LEU A 44 -9.46 -1.48 -15.34
N SER A 45 -10.43 -0.56 -15.20
CA SER A 45 -10.46 0.45 -14.15
C SER A 45 -11.64 0.20 -13.22
N LEU A 46 -11.51 0.52 -11.95
CA LEU A 46 -12.57 0.34 -10.96
C LEU A 46 -13.81 1.17 -11.26
N PHE A 47 -13.64 2.31 -11.95
CA PHE A 47 -14.75 3.23 -12.31
C PHE A 47 -14.92 3.42 -13.82
N GLY A 48 -14.22 2.64 -14.63
CA GLY A 48 -14.35 2.66 -16.09
C GLY A 48 -13.39 3.62 -16.81
N ASP A 49 -12.68 4.49 -16.10
CA ASP A 49 -11.72 5.42 -16.70
C ASP A 49 -10.41 4.69 -17.04
N ILE A 50 -10.01 4.76 -18.32
CA ILE A 50 -8.78 4.17 -18.83
C ILE A 50 -8.02 5.25 -19.61
N LYS A 51 -6.80 5.58 -19.16
CA LYS A 51 -5.96 6.60 -19.77
C LYS A 51 -5.39 6.17 -21.10
N TYR A 52 -4.88 4.95 -21.18
CA TYR A 52 -4.17 4.47 -22.36
C TYR A 52 -5.13 3.74 -23.32
N PRO A 53 -5.18 4.13 -24.61
CA PRO A 53 -6.02 3.45 -25.61
C PRO A 53 -5.50 2.04 -25.91
N ALA A 54 -6.29 1.19 -26.56
CA ALA A 54 -5.94 -0.22 -26.83
C ALA A 54 -4.66 -0.40 -27.64
N ASP A 55 -4.27 0.57 -28.45
CA ASP A 55 -3.10 0.56 -29.33
C ASP A 55 -1.93 1.38 -28.79
N PHE A 56 -1.95 1.75 -27.50
CA PHE A 56 -0.82 2.48 -26.90
C PHE A 56 0.49 1.71 -27.05
N LYS A 57 1.59 2.44 -27.20
CA LYS A 57 2.90 1.84 -27.51
C LYS A 57 3.71 1.52 -26.26
N HIS A 58 3.62 2.34 -25.26
CA HIS A 58 4.27 2.21 -23.94
C HIS A 58 3.62 3.16 -22.96
N PHE A 59 3.85 2.99 -21.68
CA PHE A 59 3.46 3.97 -20.68
C PHE A 59 4.22 5.27 -20.86
N GLU A 60 3.58 6.42 -20.60
CA GLU A 60 4.18 7.74 -20.79
C GLU A 60 5.35 8.04 -19.85
N TYR A 61 5.40 7.36 -18.72
CA TYR A 61 6.41 7.55 -17.68
C TYR A 61 7.66 6.69 -17.86
N VAL A 62 7.81 5.95 -18.96
CA VAL A 62 9.00 5.15 -19.23
C VAL A 62 9.86 5.81 -20.32
N ASN A 63 11.14 5.44 -20.36
CA ASN A 63 11.97 5.69 -21.53
C ASN A 63 11.91 4.45 -22.45
N PRO A 64 11.22 4.51 -23.60
CA PRO A 64 11.11 3.35 -24.49
C PRO A 64 12.45 2.93 -25.13
N GLN A 65 13.46 3.81 -25.07
CA GLN A 65 14.81 3.56 -25.57
C GLN A 65 15.80 3.35 -24.42
N ALA A 66 15.32 3.01 -23.22
CA ALA A 66 16.19 2.76 -22.07
C ALA A 66 17.27 1.72 -22.41
N PRO A 67 18.56 2.02 -22.16
CA PRO A 67 19.64 1.06 -22.38
C PRO A 67 19.40 -0.23 -21.61
N GLN A 68 19.60 -1.36 -22.28
CA GLN A 68 19.49 -2.69 -21.68
C GLN A 68 20.87 -3.14 -21.22
N GLY A 69 20.96 -3.71 -20.00
CA GLY A 69 22.21 -4.28 -19.48
C GLY A 69 22.58 -3.82 -18.08
N GLY A 70 23.80 -4.13 -17.68
CA GLY A 70 24.30 -3.82 -16.34
C GLY A 70 23.69 -4.68 -15.23
N MET A 71 24.20 -4.48 -14.02
CA MET A 71 23.76 -5.18 -12.83
C MET A 71 23.45 -4.19 -11.70
N VAL A 72 22.37 -4.44 -10.96
CA VAL A 72 22.03 -3.69 -9.75
C VAL A 72 22.13 -4.59 -8.52
N ARG A 73 22.83 -4.10 -7.48
CA ARG A 73 22.94 -4.75 -6.17
C ARG A 73 22.01 -4.05 -5.19
N ARG A 74 21.09 -4.82 -4.64
CA ARG A 74 20.06 -4.37 -3.70
C ARG A 74 20.30 -4.95 -2.32
N VAL A 75 19.76 -4.29 -1.32
CA VAL A 75 19.76 -4.79 0.06
C VAL A 75 18.53 -5.63 0.32
N ALA A 76 18.73 -6.70 1.10
CA ALA A 76 17.68 -7.40 1.84
C ALA A 76 18.08 -7.47 3.32
N ILE A 77 17.11 -7.40 4.22
CA ILE A 77 17.35 -7.52 5.67
C ILE A 77 16.85 -8.87 6.15
N GLY A 78 17.63 -9.50 7.03
CA GLY A 78 17.32 -10.79 7.63
C GLY A 78 17.93 -11.96 6.85
N THR A 79 17.13 -12.95 6.49
CA THR A 79 17.54 -14.21 5.86
C THR A 79 16.47 -14.75 4.93
N PHE A 80 16.77 -15.81 4.19
CA PHE A 80 15.78 -16.59 3.44
C PHE A 80 16.14 -18.08 3.43
N ASP A 81 15.11 -18.92 3.36
CA ASP A 81 15.19 -20.38 3.26
C ASP A 81 14.07 -20.95 2.38
N ASN A 82 13.38 -20.10 1.62
CA ASN A 82 12.21 -20.50 0.84
C ASN A 82 12.07 -19.71 -0.48
N PHE A 83 11.75 -20.43 -1.57
CA PHE A 83 11.36 -19.87 -2.86
C PHE A 83 9.90 -20.12 -3.22
N ASN A 84 9.16 -20.86 -2.39
CA ASN A 84 7.75 -21.13 -2.64
C ASN A 84 6.87 -19.99 -2.15
N THR A 85 6.33 -19.22 -3.08
CA THR A 85 5.46 -18.06 -2.81
C THR A 85 4.09 -18.46 -2.26
N VAL A 86 3.63 -19.70 -2.49
CA VAL A 86 2.32 -20.20 -2.02
C VAL A 86 2.25 -20.22 -0.49
N VAL A 87 3.34 -20.62 0.15
CA VAL A 87 3.42 -20.72 1.62
C VAL A 87 4.06 -19.49 2.28
N ALA A 88 4.21 -18.41 1.53
CA ALA A 88 4.73 -17.13 2.05
C ALA A 88 3.92 -16.65 3.27
N GLY A 89 4.62 -16.27 4.35
CA GLY A 89 3.97 -15.87 5.61
C GLY A 89 3.36 -17.01 6.43
N VAL A 90 3.48 -18.26 5.96
CA VAL A 90 3.03 -19.49 6.65
C VAL A 90 4.22 -20.34 7.04
N LYS A 91 5.15 -20.58 6.11
CA LYS A 91 6.34 -21.42 6.31
C LYS A 91 7.56 -20.76 5.68
N GLY A 92 8.67 -20.76 6.43
CA GLY A 92 9.96 -20.23 5.98
C GLY A 92 9.99 -18.74 5.73
N SER A 93 11.17 -18.24 5.38
CA SER A 93 11.44 -16.85 5.00
C SER A 93 11.64 -16.79 3.49
N LEU A 94 10.77 -16.06 2.80
CA LEU A 94 10.78 -15.97 1.34
C LEU A 94 11.98 -15.15 0.86
N ALA A 95 12.62 -15.60 -0.23
CA ALA A 95 13.69 -14.84 -0.86
C ALA A 95 13.16 -13.56 -1.53
N SER A 96 13.92 -12.46 -1.42
CA SER A 96 13.60 -11.19 -2.08
C SER A 96 13.73 -11.30 -3.61
N GLY A 97 12.81 -10.67 -4.36
CA GLY A 97 12.88 -10.59 -5.82
C GLY A 97 12.17 -11.72 -6.56
N LEU A 98 11.49 -12.65 -5.89
CA LEU A 98 10.76 -13.74 -6.57
C LEU A 98 9.59 -13.24 -7.43
N GLU A 99 9.07 -12.04 -7.13
CA GLU A 99 8.09 -11.34 -7.97
C GLU A 99 8.58 -11.04 -9.40
N LEU A 100 9.90 -11.05 -9.63
CA LEU A 100 10.50 -10.88 -10.95
C LEU A 100 10.35 -12.11 -11.84
N VAL A 101 10.07 -13.27 -11.25
CA VAL A 101 10.01 -14.57 -11.92
C VAL A 101 8.59 -14.94 -12.34
N THR A 102 7.59 -14.46 -11.59
CA THR A 102 6.17 -14.82 -11.76
C THR A 102 5.37 -13.62 -12.25
N GLU A 103 4.43 -13.86 -13.15
CA GLU A 103 3.54 -12.82 -13.68
C GLU A 103 2.09 -13.04 -13.24
N THR A 104 1.31 -11.96 -13.36
CA THR A 104 -0.14 -11.91 -13.08
C THR A 104 -0.92 -11.76 -14.38
N LEU A 105 -2.23 -11.91 -14.35
CA LEU A 105 -3.07 -11.72 -15.53
C LEU A 105 -3.02 -10.28 -16.05
N MET A 106 -3.01 -9.30 -15.13
CA MET A 106 -2.98 -7.87 -15.43
C MET A 106 -1.85 -7.19 -14.66
N THR A 107 -1.40 -6.02 -15.13
CA THR A 107 -0.37 -5.18 -14.48
C THR A 107 -0.88 -3.76 -14.26
N PRO A 108 -0.57 -3.10 -13.11
CA PRO A 108 -1.02 -1.74 -12.84
C PRO A 108 -0.23 -0.70 -13.65
N ALA A 109 -0.90 0.40 -14.02
CA ALA A 109 -0.25 1.63 -14.46
C ALA A 109 0.15 2.48 -13.24
N LEU A 110 1.38 3.01 -13.21
CA LEU A 110 1.89 3.79 -12.07
C LEU A 110 1.48 5.28 -12.11
N ASP A 111 0.75 5.70 -13.12
CA ASP A 111 0.25 7.05 -13.28
C ASP A 111 -1.29 7.16 -13.26
N GLU A 112 -1.97 6.04 -13.01
CA GLU A 112 -3.41 5.94 -12.82
C GLU A 112 -3.75 5.43 -11.41
N VAL A 113 -4.90 5.85 -10.90
CA VAL A 113 -5.29 5.55 -9.49
C VAL A 113 -5.64 4.08 -9.28
N SER A 114 -6.30 3.46 -10.26
CA SER A 114 -6.91 2.13 -10.07
C SER A 114 -7.08 1.37 -11.39
N THR A 115 -6.20 1.61 -12.35
CA THR A 115 -6.28 0.97 -13.67
C THR A 115 -5.18 -0.07 -13.83
N VAL A 116 -5.56 -1.23 -14.36
CA VAL A 116 -4.66 -2.32 -14.74
C VAL A 116 -4.81 -2.65 -16.21
N TYR A 117 -3.72 -3.06 -16.85
CA TYR A 117 -3.65 -3.42 -18.26
C TYR A 117 -3.22 -4.87 -18.44
N GLY A 118 -3.56 -5.45 -19.58
CA GLY A 118 -3.28 -6.85 -19.86
C GLY A 118 -1.78 -7.20 -19.87
N LEU A 119 -1.41 -8.20 -19.06
CA LEU A 119 -0.07 -8.80 -19.03
C LEU A 119 -0.15 -10.23 -19.58
N LEU A 120 -0.32 -11.28 -18.76
CA LEU A 120 -0.60 -12.64 -19.28
C LEU A 120 -1.94 -12.70 -20.01
N ALA A 121 -2.94 -11.94 -19.58
CA ALA A 121 -4.18 -11.76 -20.32
C ALA A 121 -4.04 -10.63 -21.35
N GLU A 122 -4.55 -10.86 -22.58
CA GLU A 122 -4.63 -9.83 -23.61
C GLU A 122 -5.89 -8.97 -23.47
N ALA A 123 -6.95 -9.53 -22.86
CA ALA A 123 -8.23 -8.88 -22.71
C ALA A 123 -9.03 -9.43 -21.52
N VAL A 124 -9.93 -8.60 -21.06
CA VAL A 124 -10.87 -8.89 -19.97
C VAL A 124 -12.28 -8.48 -20.37
N ARG A 125 -13.29 -9.25 -19.94
CA ARG A 125 -14.71 -8.88 -20.04
C ARG A 125 -15.45 -9.23 -18.77
N TYR A 126 -16.45 -8.45 -18.43
CA TYR A 126 -17.31 -8.65 -17.27
C TYR A 126 -18.69 -8.04 -17.53
N PRO A 127 -19.77 -8.57 -16.92
CA PRO A 127 -21.10 -7.98 -16.98
C PRO A 127 -21.15 -6.68 -16.15
N GLU A 128 -22.14 -5.83 -16.42
CA GLU A 128 -22.34 -4.56 -15.73
C GLU A 128 -22.49 -4.74 -14.21
N ASP A 129 -23.18 -5.81 -13.81
CA ASP A 129 -23.40 -6.17 -12.41
C ASP A 129 -22.16 -6.77 -11.72
N ARG A 130 -21.07 -7.01 -12.47
CA ARG A 130 -19.80 -7.60 -11.96
C ARG A 130 -19.98 -8.92 -11.22
N SER A 131 -20.97 -9.72 -11.58
CA SER A 131 -21.19 -11.06 -11.04
C SER A 131 -20.14 -12.08 -11.45
N SER A 132 -19.36 -11.75 -12.48
CA SER A 132 -18.27 -12.59 -13.00
C SER A 132 -17.24 -11.76 -13.76
N VAL A 133 -16.10 -12.37 -14.09
CA VAL A 133 -15.10 -11.82 -15.01
C VAL A 133 -14.47 -12.94 -15.82
N THR A 134 -14.24 -12.69 -17.10
CA THR A 134 -13.51 -13.60 -17.99
C THR A 134 -12.23 -12.94 -18.48
N TYR A 135 -11.11 -13.62 -18.33
CA TYR A 135 -9.81 -13.22 -18.88
C TYR A 135 -9.49 -14.09 -20.10
N ARG A 136 -8.94 -13.48 -21.15
CA ARG A 136 -8.40 -14.18 -22.32
C ARG A 136 -6.88 -14.10 -22.30
N LEU A 137 -6.22 -15.25 -22.18
CA LEU A 137 -4.76 -15.34 -22.17
C LEU A 137 -4.18 -15.04 -23.55
N ARG A 138 -2.96 -14.48 -23.58
CA ARG A 138 -2.21 -14.24 -24.80
C ARG A 138 -1.78 -15.59 -25.41
N ALA A 139 -1.90 -15.72 -26.71
CA ALA A 139 -1.53 -16.95 -27.43
C ALA A 139 -0.01 -17.24 -27.39
N ASN A 140 0.82 -16.20 -27.21
CA ASN A 140 2.28 -16.30 -27.17
C ASN A 140 2.86 -16.31 -25.74
N ALA A 141 2.05 -16.25 -24.70
CA ALA A 141 2.53 -16.33 -23.31
C ALA A 141 3.15 -17.72 -23.04
N ARG A 142 4.38 -17.73 -22.48
CA ARG A 142 5.14 -18.96 -22.28
C ARG A 142 5.90 -18.96 -20.96
N TRP A 143 6.08 -20.14 -20.43
CA TRP A 143 7.01 -20.41 -19.35
C TRP A 143 8.46 -20.38 -19.86
N HIS A 144 9.42 -20.26 -18.93
CA HIS A 144 10.87 -20.24 -19.29
C HIS A 144 11.37 -21.55 -19.94
N ASP A 145 10.61 -22.64 -19.86
CA ASP A 145 10.88 -23.90 -20.55
C ASP A 145 10.23 -23.98 -21.94
N GLY A 146 9.57 -22.91 -22.38
CA GLY A 146 8.92 -22.79 -23.68
C GLY A 146 7.50 -23.34 -23.75
N GLN A 147 6.97 -23.98 -22.72
CA GLN A 147 5.59 -24.43 -22.69
C GLN A 147 4.61 -23.24 -22.61
N PRO A 148 3.42 -23.33 -23.22
CA PRO A 148 2.44 -22.25 -23.18
C PRO A 148 1.85 -22.06 -21.78
N VAL A 149 1.55 -20.82 -21.42
CA VAL A 149 0.70 -20.51 -20.26
C VAL A 149 -0.75 -20.74 -20.63
N THR A 150 -1.47 -21.52 -19.84
CA THR A 150 -2.82 -21.99 -20.15
C THR A 150 -3.84 -21.60 -19.07
N PRO A 151 -5.17 -21.65 -19.39
CA PRO A 151 -6.22 -21.51 -18.36
C PRO A 151 -6.12 -22.54 -17.24
N ASP A 152 -5.58 -23.74 -17.51
CA ASP A 152 -5.35 -24.78 -16.50
C ASP A 152 -4.29 -24.36 -15.48
N ASP A 153 -3.28 -23.56 -15.87
CA ASP A 153 -2.31 -22.98 -14.95
C ASP A 153 -2.96 -21.95 -14.03
N VAL A 154 -3.84 -21.11 -14.58
CA VAL A 154 -4.59 -20.10 -13.81
C VAL A 154 -5.53 -20.76 -12.79
N LEU A 155 -6.27 -21.78 -13.20
CA LEU A 155 -7.14 -22.56 -12.31
C LEU A 155 -6.34 -23.21 -11.19
N PHE A 156 -5.24 -23.91 -11.53
CA PHE A 156 -4.33 -24.51 -10.57
C PHE A 156 -3.78 -23.47 -9.57
N SER A 157 -3.36 -22.32 -10.05
CA SER A 157 -2.82 -21.24 -9.21
C SER A 157 -3.86 -20.74 -8.21
N PHE A 158 -5.07 -20.45 -8.69
CA PHE A 158 -6.16 -19.98 -7.85
C PHE A 158 -6.50 -20.99 -6.73
N GLU A 159 -6.70 -22.24 -7.09
CA GLU A 159 -7.02 -23.30 -6.13
C GLU A 159 -5.89 -23.48 -5.11
N THR A 160 -4.64 -23.49 -5.59
CA THR A 160 -3.45 -23.67 -4.77
C THR A 160 -3.27 -22.54 -3.76
N PHE A 161 -3.31 -21.29 -4.20
CA PHE A 161 -3.20 -20.13 -3.31
C PHE A 161 -4.35 -20.06 -2.31
N LYS A 162 -5.60 -20.25 -2.78
CA LYS A 162 -6.79 -20.21 -1.91
C LYS A 162 -6.75 -21.27 -0.81
N ALA A 163 -6.25 -22.47 -1.11
CA ALA A 163 -6.19 -23.59 -0.17
C ALA A 163 -5.03 -23.48 0.85
N ASN A 164 -3.89 -22.91 0.46
CA ASN A 164 -2.65 -22.99 1.23
C ASN A 164 -2.19 -21.66 1.85
N SER A 165 -2.77 -20.53 1.44
CA SER A 165 -2.45 -19.22 1.99
C SER A 165 -3.67 -18.62 2.68
N PRO A 166 -3.61 -18.35 4.00
CA PRO A 166 -4.70 -17.69 4.73
C PRO A 166 -5.05 -16.32 4.15
N PHE A 167 -4.04 -15.58 3.64
CA PHE A 167 -4.24 -14.31 2.96
C PHE A 167 -5.12 -14.47 1.71
N TYR A 168 -4.73 -15.36 0.79
CA TYR A 168 -5.49 -15.57 -0.44
C TYR A 168 -6.83 -16.28 -0.18
N GLY A 169 -6.93 -17.13 0.83
CA GLY A 169 -8.18 -17.71 1.28
C GLY A 169 -9.21 -16.65 1.66
N ALA A 170 -8.78 -15.62 2.40
CA ALA A 170 -9.62 -14.48 2.75
C ALA A 170 -9.85 -13.54 1.55
N TYR A 171 -8.83 -13.27 0.74
CA TYR A 171 -8.86 -12.35 -0.40
C TYR A 171 -9.82 -12.84 -1.49
N TYR A 172 -9.81 -14.16 -1.78
CA TYR A 172 -10.66 -14.78 -2.79
C TYR A 172 -11.96 -15.39 -2.24
N ARG A 173 -12.38 -15.07 -1.01
CA ARG A 173 -13.59 -15.64 -0.37
C ARG A 173 -14.87 -15.44 -1.17
N HIS A 174 -14.94 -14.37 -1.98
CA HIS A 174 -16.09 -14.03 -2.81
C HIS A 174 -16.12 -14.76 -4.17
N VAL A 175 -15.07 -15.50 -4.51
CA VAL A 175 -15.03 -16.33 -5.71
C VAL A 175 -15.64 -17.68 -5.40
N THR A 176 -16.76 -18.00 -6.06
CA THR A 176 -17.50 -19.24 -5.86
C THR A 176 -17.17 -20.31 -6.87
N LYS A 177 -16.75 -19.90 -8.08
CA LYS A 177 -16.41 -20.83 -9.16
C LYS A 177 -15.30 -20.23 -10.02
N VAL A 178 -14.39 -21.08 -10.48
CA VAL A 178 -13.39 -20.76 -11.50
C VAL A 178 -13.42 -21.87 -12.53
N GLU A 179 -13.53 -21.52 -13.80
CA GLU A 179 -13.63 -22.53 -14.87
C GLU A 179 -13.01 -22.05 -16.18
N LYS A 180 -12.45 -23.00 -16.91
CA LYS A 180 -12.03 -22.81 -18.30
C LYS A 180 -13.26 -22.72 -19.18
N THR A 181 -13.49 -21.57 -19.79
CA THR A 181 -14.66 -21.29 -20.63
C THR A 181 -14.35 -21.24 -22.13
N GLY A 182 -13.06 -21.33 -22.48
CA GLY A 182 -12.58 -21.38 -23.85
C GLY A 182 -11.15 -21.89 -23.91
N GLU A 183 -10.57 -22.04 -25.10
CA GLU A 183 -9.20 -22.54 -25.27
C GLU A 183 -8.18 -21.70 -24.51
N ARG A 184 -8.37 -20.36 -24.51
CA ARG A 184 -7.54 -19.37 -23.81
C ARG A 184 -8.32 -18.52 -22.79
N GLU A 185 -9.54 -18.95 -22.41
CA GLU A 185 -10.43 -18.18 -21.56
C GLU A 185 -10.65 -18.85 -20.20
N ILE A 186 -10.58 -18.05 -19.15
CA ILE A 186 -10.84 -18.44 -17.76
C ILE A 186 -11.87 -17.48 -17.16
N THR A 187 -12.91 -18.02 -16.54
CA THR A 187 -13.99 -17.24 -15.92
C THR A 187 -14.02 -17.46 -14.41
N PHE A 188 -14.10 -16.35 -13.69
CA PHE A 188 -14.30 -16.32 -12.23
C PHE A 188 -15.73 -15.84 -11.97
N THR A 189 -16.50 -16.59 -11.18
CA THR A 189 -17.86 -16.24 -10.75
C THR A 189 -17.85 -15.83 -9.28
N PHE A 190 -18.60 -14.79 -8.95
CA PHE A 190 -18.64 -14.22 -7.61
C PHE A 190 -19.98 -14.52 -6.90
N ASN A 191 -19.99 -14.45 -5.56
CA ASN A 191 -21.17 -14.69 -4.73
C ASN A 191 -22.07 -13.46 -4.52
N GLY A 192 -21.85 -12.39 -5.28
CA GLY A 192 -22.62 -11.15 -5.21
C GLY A 192 -22.42 -10.29 -6.44
N THR A 193 -23.16 -9.20 -6.50
CA THR A 193 -23.15 -8.24 -7.61
C THR A 193 -22.69 -6.86 -7.13
N GLY A 194 -22.25 -6.00 -8.04
CA GLY A 194 -21.93 -4.59 -7.77
C GLY A 194 -20.61 -4.34 -7.03
N ASN A 195 -19.87 -5.37 -6.63
CA ASN A 195 -18.54 -5.18 -6.05
C ASN A 195 -17.52 -4.95 -7.17
N ARG A 196 -17.10 -3.69 -7.32
CA ARG A 196 -16.24 -3.25 -8.42
C ARG A 196 -14.83 -3.84 -8.41
N GLU A 197 -14.33 -4.26 -7.25
CA GLU A 197 -12.96 -4.74 -7.12
C GLU A 197 -12.78 -6.20 -7.53
N LEU A 198 -13.82 -7.03 -7.41
CA LEU A 198 -13.67 -8.47 -7.60
C LEU A 198 -13.09 -8.85 -8.97
N PRO A 199 -13.47 -8.21 -10.09
CA PRO A 199 -12.80 -8.43 -11.36
C PRO A 199 -11.30 -8.14 -11.32
N GLN A 200 -10.86 -7.05 -10.67
CA GLN A 200 -9.46 -6.66 -10.57
C GLN A 200 -8.68 -7.57 -9.62
N ILE A 201 -9.24 -7.92 -8.46
CA ILE A 201 -8.63 -8.77 -7.45
C ILE A 201 -8.14 -10.11 -8.04
N VAL A 202 -8.95 -10.76 -8.89
CA VAL A 202 -8.54 -12.02 -9.52
C VAL A 202 -7.56 -11.81 -10.67
N GLY A 203 -7.48 -10.59 -11.22
CA GLY A 203 -6.47 -10.20 -12.21
C GLY A 203 -5.05 -10.07 -11.63
N GLU A 204 -4.93 -9.91 -10.32
CA GLU A 204 -3.67 -9.84 -9.57
C GLU A 204 -3.12 -11.23 -9.17
N LEU A 205 -3.82 -12.30 -9.52
CA LEU A 205 -3.41 -13.68 -9.21
C LEU A 205 -2.04 -13.99 -9.82
N PRO A 206 -1.00 -14.32 -9.02
CA PRO A 206 0.26 -14.84 -9.54
C PRO A 206 0.04 -16.19 -10.20
N VAL A 207 0.42 -16.34 -11.46
CA VAL A 207 0.19 -17.59 -12.22
C VAL A 207 1.37 -18.53 -12.04
N LEU A 208 1.10 -19.78 -11.68
CA LEU A 208 2.06 -20.83 -11.41
C LEU A 208 2.04 -21.91 -12.51
N PRO A 209 3.20 -22.48 -12.90
CA PRO A 209 3.27 -23.56 -13.88
C PRO A 209 2.79 -24.89 -13.30
N LYS A 210 1.55 -25.27 -13.63
CA LYS A 210 0.93 -26.52 -13.15
C LYS A 210 1.80 -27.75 -13.44
N HIS A 211 2.31 -27.88 -14.67
CA HIS A 211 3.15 -29.02 -15.09
C HIS A 211 4.42 -29.13 -14.27
N TRP A 212 5.06 -28.02 -13.91
CA TRP A 212 6.27 -28.02 -13.10
C TRP A 212 5.97 -28.44 -11.65
N TRP A 213 4.95 -27.85 -11.03
CA TRP A 213 4.58 -28.19 -9.66
C TRP A 213 4.08 -29.62 -9.50
N GLN A 214 3.42 -30.18 -10.52
CA GLN A 214 2.95 -31.57 -10.53
C GLN A 214 4.06 -32.57 -10.97
N GLY A 215 5.19 -32.08 -11.39
CA GLY A 215 6.35 -32.87 -11.78
C GLY A 215 7.26 -33.24 -10.59
N THR A 216 8.46 -33.72 -10.93
CA THR A 216 9.50 -34.10 -9.97
C THR A 216 10.67 -33.12 -10.00
N ASP A 217 11.37 -33.00 -8.87
CA ASP A 217 12.63 -32.27 -8.79
C ASP A 217 13.77 -33.03 -9.51
N LYS A 218 14.98 -32.43 -9.53
CA LYS A 218 16.17 -33.04 -10.14
C LYS A 218 16.60 -34.36 -9.53
N ASN A 219 16.10 -34.69 -8.33
CA ASN A 219 16.41 -35.94 -7.62
C ASN A 219 15.30 -37.00 -7.83
N GLY A 220 14.26 -36.70 -8.61
CA GLY A 220 13.11 -37.58 -8.84
C GLY A 220 12.02 -37.52 -7.77
N ASN A 221 12.12 -36.62 -6.78
CA ASN A 221 11.11 -36.44 -5.77
C ASN A 221 9.95 -35.61 -6.30
N LYS A 222 8.72 -36.01 -6.02
CA LYS A 222 7.53 -35.22 -6.36
C LYS A 222 7.55 -33.88 -5.62
N ARG A 223 7.35 -32.79 -6.34
CA ARG A 223 7.25 -31.47 -5.73
C ARG A 223 5.99 -31.36 -4.88
N ASP A 224 6.12 -30.71 -3.71
CA ASP A 224 5.02 -30.45 -2.79
C ASP A 224 4.86 -28.93 -2.64
N VAL A 225 3.80 -28.38 -3.23
CA VAL A 225 3.48 -26.96 -3.20
C VAL A 225 3.13 -26.43 -1.80
N THR A 226 2.92 -27.32 -0.85
CA THR A 226 2.60 -26.98 0.56
C THR A 226 3.84 -26.86 1.45
N GLN A 227 5.04 -27.13 0.90
CA GLN A 227 6.31 -27.09 1.63
C GLN A 227 7.23 -25.97 1.13
N THR A 228 8.19 -25.59 1.97
CA THR A 228 9.30 -24.72 1.55
C THR A 228 10.20 -25.44 0.56
N THR A 229 10.81 -24.69 -0.35
CA THR A 229 11.82 -25.22 -1.28
C THR A 229 12.87 -24.17 -1.58
N LEU A 230 14.08 -24.61 -1.86
CA LEU A 230 15.17 -23.81 -2.44
C LEU A 230 15.47 -24.20 -3.89
N GLU A 231 14.60 -25.02 -4.51
CA GLU A 231 14.65 -25.26 -5.95
C GLU A 231 14.21 -23.98 -6.68
N PRO A 232 15.02 -23.45 -7.62
CA PRO A 232 14.65 -22.28 -8.42
C PRO A 232 13.31 -22.50 -9.12
N PRO A 233 12.32 -21.61 -8.94
CA PRO A 233 11.01 -21.79 -9.54
C PRO A 233 11.05 -21.57 -11.05
N LEU A 234 10.29 -22.37 -11.79
CA LEU A 234 9.96 -22.07 -13.18
C LEU A 234 8.98 -20.90 -13.21
N GLY A 235 9.23 -19.91 -14.03
CA GLY A 235 8.39 -18.73 -14.18
C GLY A 235 8.07 -18.39 -15.62
N SER A 236 7.27 -17.35 -15.81
CA SER A 236 6.96 -16.72 -17.10
C SER A 236 7.54 -15.31 -17.20
N GLY A 237 8.06 -14.76 -16.10
CA GLY A 237 8.47 -13.37 -15.95
C GLY A 237 9.76 -12.99 -16.66
N PRO A 238 10.12 -11.69 -16.64
CA PRO A 238 11.30 -11.17 -17.33
C PRO A 238 12.63 -11.64 -16.76
N TYR A 239 12.65 -12.23 -15.57
CA TYR A 239 13.84 -12.75 -14.90
C TYR A 239 13.64 -14.18 -14.40
N LYS A 240 14.76 -14.89 -14.23
CA LYS A 240 14.85 -16.18 -13.57
C LYS A 240 15.98 -16.17 -12.54
N VAL A 241 15.89 -17.04 -11.55
CA VAL A 241 16.98 -17.21 -10.57
C VAL A 241 18.23 -17.72 -11.29
N LYS A 242 19.33 -16.99 -11.18
CA LYS A 242 20.64 -17.34 -11.69
C LYS A 242 21.43 -18.18 -10.69
N GLU A 243 21.54 -17.66 -9.49
CA GLU A 243 22.26 -18.29 -8.37
C GLU A 243 21.70 -17.82 -7.03
N ALA A 244 21.82 -18.67 -6.03
CA ALA A 244 21.44 -18.32 -4.66
C ALA A 244 22.35 -19.01 -3.65
N THR A 245 22.69 -18.25 -2.60
CA THR A 245 23.32 -18.77 -1.39
C THR A 245 22.36 -18.50 -0.24
N PRO A 246 21.62 -19.52 0.26
CA PRO A 246 20.60 -19.34 1.28
C PRO A 246 21.08 -18.48 2.45
N GLY A 247 20.26 -17.52 2.86
CA GLY A 247 20.55 -16.59 3.94
C GLY A 247 21.61 -15.51 3.63
N ARG A 248 22.25 -15.53 2.47
CA ARG A 248 23.32 -14.58 2.10
C ARG A 248 23.04 -13.75 0.87
N SER A 249 22.69 -14.39 -0.24
CA SER A 249 22.43 -13.66 -1.49
C SER A 249 21.60 -14.48 -2.47
N ILE A 250 20.86 -13.76 -3.30
CA ILE A 250 20.18 -14.31 -4.48
C ILE A 250 20.37 -13.37 -5.66
N ALA A 251 20.67 -13.92 -6.81
CA ALA A 251 20.82 -13.18 -8.06
C ALA A 251 19.87 -13.70 -9.13
N TYR A 252 19.32 -12.76 -9.88
CA TYR A 252 18.44 -12.99 -11.01
C TYR A 252 19.12 -12.54 -12.29
N GLU A 253 18.90 -13.27 -13.37
CA GLU A 253 19.31 -12.88 -14.72
C GLU A 253 18.09 -12.67 -15.61
N LYS A 254 18.20 -11.71 -16.53
CA LYS A 254 17.16 -11.43 -17.50
C LYS A 254 17.01 -12.60 -18.47
N VAL A 255 15.78 -13.00 -18.77
CA VAL A 255 15.45 -14.03 -19.75
C VAL A 255 15.62 -13.45 -21.14
N ALA A 256 16.55 -14.00 -21.93
CA ALA A 256 16.93 -13.43 -23.24
C ALA A 256 15.79 -13.44 -24.27
N ASP A 257 15.01 -14.51 -24.25
CA ASP A 257 13.86 -14.76 -25.12
C ASP A 257 12.51 -14.56 -24.42
N TYR A 258 12.48 -13.71 -23.40
CA TYR A 258 11.26 -13.40 -22.67
C TYR A 258 10.10 -13.07 -23.60
N TRP A 259 9.02 -13.85 -23.49
CA TRP A 259 7.87 -13.81 -24.38
C TRP A 259 7.18 -12.43 -24.42
N GLY A 260 7.18 -11.72 -23.30
CA GLY A 260 6.48 -10.44 -23.11
C GLY A 260 7.33 -9.20 -23.35
N LYS A 261 8.55 -9.32 -23.87
CA LYS A 261 9.51 -8.20 -24.01
C LYS A 261 8.99 -7.04 -24.87
N ASP A 262 8.16 -7.34 -25.88
CA ASP A 262 7.62 -6.35 -26.84
C ASP A 262 6.20 -5.90 -26.49
N LEU A 263 5.66 -6.30 -25.34
CA LEU A 263 4.36 -5.82 -24.88
C LEU A 263 4.44 -4.34 -24.49
N ASN A 264 3.43 -3.58 -24.89
CA ASN A 264 3.30 -2.16 -24.58
C ASN A 264 3.46 -1.84 -23.08
N VAL A 265 3.00 -2.73 -22.19
CA VAL A 265 3.15 -2.60 -20.73
C VAL A 265 4.58 -2.86 -20.23
N ASN A 266 5.43 -3.49 -21.04
CA ASN A 266 6.80 -3.86 -20.68
C ASN A 266 7.87 -3.02 -21.38
N ILE A 267 7.53 -2.25 -22.40
CA ILE A 267 8.49 -1.35 -23.08
C ILE A 267 9.05 -0.35 -22.08
N GLY A 268 10.38 -0.22 -22.05
CA GLY A 268 11.09 0.71 -21.14
C GLY A 268 11.16 0.25 -19.69
N THR A 269 10.78 -1.00 -19.40
CA THR A 269 10.86 -1.61 -18.07
C THR A 269 11.86 -2.77 -18.04
N ASN A 270 12.22 -3.24 -16.84
CA ASN A 270 13.09 -4.41 -16.65
C ASN A 270 14.42 -4.30 -17.41
N ASN A 271 15.09 -3.14 -17.32
CA ASN A 271 16.23 -2.81 -18.20
C ASN A 271 17.57 -3.42 -17.75
N PHE A 272 17.68 -3.92 -16.52
CA PHE A 272 18.92 -4.52 -16.02
C PHE A 272 19.11 -5.95 -16.51
N ALA A 273 20.36 -6.32 -16.88
CA ALA A 273 20.68 -7.70 -17.23
C ALA A 273 20.68 -8.63 -16.02
N GLN A 274 21.04 -8.10 -14.85
CA GLN A 274 21.07 -8.85 -13.60
C GLN A 274 20.59 -8.00 -12.42
N MET A 275 19.92 -8.64 -11.48
CA MET A 275 19.58 -8.06 -10.17
C MET A 275 20.07 -8.99 -9.08
N ARG A 276 20.76 -8.45 -8.08
CA ARG A 276 21.27 -9.21 -6.95
C ARG A 276 20.77 -8.60 -5.64
N PHE A 277 20.33 -9.45 -4.72
CA PHE A 277 19.98 -9.08 -3.35
C PHE A 277 21.02 -9.69 -2.42
N ASP A 278 21.72 -8.82 -1.68
CA ASP A 278 22.64 -9.22 -0.62
C ASP A 278 21.95 -9.02 0.73
N TYR A 279 22.00 -10.05 1.59
CA TYR A 279 21.30 -10.08 2.86
C TYR A 279 22.21 -9.58 3.99
N TYR A 280 21.68 -8.68 4.78
CA TYR A 280 22.33 -8.10 5.94
C TYR A 280 21.50 -8.33 7.17
N ARG A 281 22.17 -8.52 8.33
CA ARG A 281 21.49 -8.76 9.59
C ARG A 281 20.56 -7.63 9.98
N ASP A 282 20.99 -6.40 9.76
CA ASP A 282 20.24 -5.20 10.11
C ASP A 282 20.56 -4.01 9.19
N SER A 283 19.75 -2.98 9.30
CA SER A 283 19.83 -1.76 8.49
C SER A 283 21.12 -0.94 8.71
N THR A 284 21.77 -1.04 9.89
CA THR A 284 23.01 -0.33 10.17
C THR A 284 24.17 -0.96 9.42
N VAL A 285 24.28 -2.30 9.45
CA VAL A 285 25.28 -3.04 8.67
C VAL A 285 25.08 -2.81 7.17
N ALA A 286 23.83 -2.81 6.71
CA ALA A 286 23.49 -2.51 5.32
C ALA A 286 23.88 -1.07 4.90
N LEU A 287 23.78 -0.10 5.81
CA LEU A 287 24.23 1.27 5.53
C LEU A 287 25.75 1.35 5.36
N GLU A 288 26.53 0.66 6.20
CA GLU A 288 28.00 0.61 6.05
C GLU A 288 28.40 -0.11 4.74
N ALA A 289 27.69 -1.18 4.36
CA ALA A 289 27.90 -1.84 3.07
C ALA A 289 27.59 -0.91 1.88
N PHE A 290 26.55 -0.07 1.99
CA PHE A 290 26.24 0.95 0.98
C PHE A 290 27.35 2.01 0.87
N LYS A 291 27.89 2.51 2.01
CA LYS A 291 29.02 3.43 2.02
C LYS A 291 30.27 2.82 1.38
N GLY A 292 30.48 1.51 1.56
CA GLY A 292 31.57 0.73 1.00
C GLY A 292 31.32 0.24 -0.45
N ASP A 293 30.33 0.80 -1.16
CA ASP A 293 29.99 0.43 -2.55
C ASP A 293 29.67 -1.05 -2.78
N GLN A 294 29.12 -1.74 -1.79
CA GLN A 294 28.63 -3.11 -1.92
C GLN A 294 27.16 -3.16 -2.33
N ILE A 295 26.41 -2.08 -2.14
CA ILE A 295 25.01 -1.90 -2.50
C ILE A 295 24.91 -0.67 -3.40
N ASP A 296 24.10 -0.73 -4.46
CA ASP A 296 23.97 0.34 -5.45
C ASP A 296 22.86 1.35 -5.13
N PHE A 297 21.77 0.89 -4.54
CA PHE A 297 20.58 1.70 -4.25
C PHE A 297 20.01 1.32 -2.89
N ARG A 298 19.65 2.35 -2.11
CA ARG A 298 19.07 2.21 -0.78
C ARG A 298 17.89 3.15 -0.60
N THR A 299 16.81 2.67 -0.01
CA THR A 299 15.75 3.49 0.58
C THR A 299 16.07 3.70 2.06
N GLU A 300 16.03 4.96 2.54
CA GLU A 300 16.32 5.29 3.92
C GLU A 300 15.05 5.67 4.68
N ASN A 301 14.65 4.81 5.61
CA ASN A 301 13.45 5.01 6.42
C ASN A 301 13.71 5.72 7.76
N ARG A 302 14.99 5.87 8.16
CA ARG A 302 15.36 6.45 9.45
C ARG A 302 15.76 7.90 9.30
N ALA A 303 14.99 8.82 9.91
CA ALA A 303 15.28 10.26 9.87
C ALA A 303 16.67 10.60 10.43
N LYS A 304 17.08 9.95 11.52
CA LYS A 304 18.42 10.11 12.11
C LYS A 304 19.51 9.79 11.09
N ASP A 305 19.44 8.62 10.45
CA ASP A 305 20.48 8.20 9.52
C ASP A 305 20.51 9.12 8.30
N TRP A 306 19.33 9.52 7.77
CA TRP A 306 19.23 10.48 6.68
C TRP A 306 19.87 11.83 7.01
N ALA A 307 19.70 12.31 8.24
CA ALA A 307 20.23 13.58 8.69
C ALA A 307 21.74 13.52 8.98
N THR A 308 22.28 12.39 9.50
CA THR A 308 23.62 12.35 10.08
C THR A 308 24.59 11.37 9.43
N ALA A 309 24.10 10.31 8.76
CA ALA A 309 24.96 9.23 8.29
C ALA A 309 25.36 9.35 6.80
N TYR A 310 24.73 10.25 6.05
CA TYR A 310 25.00 10.46 4.62
C TYR A 310 25.95 11.64 4.36
N ASP A 311 26.81 11.99 5.31
CA ASP A 311 27.94 12.91 5.14
C ASP A 311 29.25 12.13 5.10
N PHE A 312 29.50 11.46 3.96
CA PHE A 312 30.75 10.73 3.72
C PHE A 312 31.36 11.13 2.35
N PRO A 313 32.65 10.81 2.09
CA PRO A 313 33.37 11.34 0.92
C PRO A 313 32.63 11.17 -0.41
N ALA A 314 32.05 10.00 -0.69
CA ALA A 314 31.37 9.76 -1.95
C ALA A 314 30.12 10.64 -2.16
N VAL A 315 29.43 11.08 -1.09
CA VAL A 315 28.32 12.03 -1.17
C VAL A 315 28.85 13.43 -1.46
N ARG A 316 29.91 13.85 -0.77
CA ARG A 316 30.55 15.17 -1.00
C ARG A 316 31.13 15.28 -2.42
N ASP A 317 31.70 14.19 -2.93
CA ASP A 317 32.24 14.06 -4.30
C ASP A 317 31.15 13.87 -5.36
N LYS A 318 29.87 13.88 -5.00
CA LYS A 318 28.71 13.61 -5.90
C LYS A 318 28.76 12.27 -6.63
N LYS A 319 29.48 11.29 -6.09
CA LYS A 319 29.49 9.89 -6.53
C LYS A 319 28.28 9.12 -6.00
N VAL A 320 27.72 9.58 -4.89
CA VAL A 320 26.46 9.12 -4.32
C VAL A 320 25.46 10.26 -4.37
N ILE A 321 24.31 9.98 -4.96
CA ILE A 321 23.20 10.93 -5.11
C ILE A 321 22.15 10.61 -4.03
N LYS A 322 21.78 11.66 -3.28
CA LYS A 322 20.60 11.65 -2.39
C LYS A 322 19.43 12.27 -3.14
N GLU A 323 18.30 11.60 -3.15
CA GLU A 323 17.10 12.11 -3.82
C GLU A 323 15.84 11.68 -3.09
N GLU A 324 14.84 12.53 -3.09
CA GLU A 324 13.54 12.29 -2.46
C GLU A 324 12.43 12.30 -3.51
N PHE A 325 11.64 11.23 -3.52
CA PHE A 325 10.51 11.07 -4.44
C PHE A 325 9.19 11.21 -3.69
N PRO A 326 8.22 12.00 -4.21
CA PRO A 326 6.94 12.17 -3.54
C PRO A 326 6.18 10.84 -3.40
N VAL A 327 5.62 10.59 -2.22
CA VAL A 327 4.71 9.47 -1.96
C VAL A 327 3.28 9.96 -2.19
N ARG A 328 2.60 9.41 -3.20
CA ARG A 328 1.24 9.79 -3.59
C ARG A 328 0.30 8.59 -3.80
N ASN A 329 0.82 7.39 -3.68
CA ASN A 329 0.12 6.15 -4.01
C ASN A 329 -0.53 5.46 -2.81
N THR A 330 -0.30 5.95 -1.61
CA THR A 330 -0.82 5.34 -0.39
C THR A 330 -1.08 6.38 0.68
N GLY A 331 -2.18 6.23 1.39
CA GLY A 331 -2.37 6.79 2.71
C GLY A 331 -1.78 5.85 3.77
N MET A 332 -1.53 6.34 4.96
CA MET A 332 -1.06 5.50 6.06
C MET A 332 -1.48 6.07 7.40
N MET A 333 -2.05 5.21 8.23
CA MET A 333 -2.17 5.44 9.67
C MET A 333 -1.14 4.60 10.38
N GLN A 334 -0.08 5.23 10.90
CA GLN A 334 0.82 4.65 11.90
C GLN A 334 0.50 5.27 13.26
N ALA A 335 0.29 4.44 14.28
CA ALA A 335 -0.24 4.93 15.54
C ALA A 335 0.05 4.00 16.73
N PHE A 336 -0.09 4.55 17.95
CA PHE A 336 -0.33 3.72 19.12
C PHE A 336 -1.79 3.25 19.08
N ALA A 337 -1.99 1.97 18.89
CA ALA A 337 -3.30 1.33 18.75
C ALA A 337 -3.74 0.71 20.06
N PHE A 338 -4.95 1.07 20.51
CA PHE A 338 -5.55 0.52 21.73
C PHE A 338 -6.20 -0.83 21.46
N ASN A 339 -6.06 -1.77 22.39
CA ASN A 339 -6.90 -2.94 22.42
C ASN A 339 -8.20 -2.60 23.20
N ILE A 340 -9.24 -2.21 22.47
CA ILE A 340 -10.51 -1.80 23.10
C ILE A 340 -11.35 -2.96 23.65
N ARG A 341 -10.86 -4.21 23.50
CA ARG A 341 -11.41 -5.37 24.22
C ARG A 341 -11.11 -5.29 25.72
N ARG A 342 -10.10 -4.47 26.10
CA ARG A 342 -9.76 -4.18 27.49
C ARG A 342 -10.70 -3.11 28.04
N ASP A 343 -11.33 -3.37 29.19
CA ASP A 343 -12.32 -2.47 29.79
C ASP A 343 -11.82 -1.02 29.94
N LYS A 344 -10.57 -0.84 30.35
CA LYS A 344 -9.93 0.48 30.50
C LYS A 344 -9.89 1.32 29.22
N PHE A 345 -10.01 0.72 28.03
CA PHE A 345 -10.00 1.42 26.75
C PHE A 345 -11.35 1.44 26.02
N LYS A 346 -12.43 0.95 26.61
CA LYS A 346 -13.77 1.00 26.02
C LYS A 346 -14.28 2.42 25.87
N ASP A 347 -14.02 3.27 26.87
CA ASP A 347 -14.45 4.67 26.86
C ASP A 347 -13.56 5.54 25.95
N PRO A 348 -14.13 6.22 24.93
CA PRO A 348 -13.35 7.07 24.03
C PRO A 348 -12.70 8.28 24.72
N ARG A 349 -13.21 8.73 25.87
CA ARG A 349 -12.60 9.81 26.65
C ARG A 349 -11.25 9.40 27.23
N VAL A 350 -11.12 8.14 27.66
CA VAL A 350 -9.82 7.58 28.08
C VAL A 350 -8.84 7.59 26.91
N ARG A 351 -9.23 7.07 25.75
CA ARG A 351 -8.37 7.05 24.56
C ARG A 351 -7.95 8.45 24.10
N ARG A 352 -8.89 9.41 24.16
CA ARG A 352 -8.61 10.82 23.84
C ARG A 352 -7.62 11.44 24.83
N ALA A 353 -7.68 11.10 26.12
CA ALA A 353 -6.72 11.56 27.12
C ALA A 353 -5.28 11.14 26.79
N PHE A 354 -5.07 9.91 26.27
CA PHE A 354 -3.78 9.45 25.78
C PHE A 354 -3.29 10.28 24.59
N ASN A 355 -4.19 10.70 23.68
CA ASN A 355 -3.81 11.56 22.56
C ASN A 355 -3.32 12.95 23.04
N PHE A 356 -3.96 13.54 24.06
CA PHE A 356 -3.52 14.80 24.68
C PHE A 356 -2.15 14.69 25.35
N ALA A 357 -1.80 13.52 25.89
CA ALA A 357 -0.53 13.27 26.55
C ALA A 357 0.64 13.02 25.59
N PHE A 358 0.38 12.85 24.29
CA PHE A 358 1.43 12.53 23.30
C PHE A 358 2.09 13.81 22.78
N ASN A 359 3.31 14.11 23.27
CA ASN A 359 4.09 15.27 22.83
C ASN A 359 4.88 14.94 21.55
N PHE A 360 4.19 14.99 20.41
CA PHE A 360 4.80 14.74 19.10
C PHE A 360 5.84 15.79 18.73
N GLU A 361 5.58 17.07 18.99
CA GLU A 361 6.45 18.18 18.56
C GLU A 361 7.84 18.06 19.18
N GLU A 362 7.90 17.74 20.48
CA GLU A 362 9.17 17.52 21.17
C GLU A 362 9.88 16.26 20.69
N MET A 363 9.13 15.16 20.51
CA MET A 363 9.65 13.92 19.94
C MET A 363 10.21 14.15 18.54
N ASN A 364 9.49 14.87 17.68
CA ASN A 364 9.93 15.19 16.32
C ASN A 364 11.24 15.99 16.33
N ARG A 365 11.34 16.97 17.19
CA ARG A 365 12.57 17.78 17.32
C ARG A 365 13.74 16.95 17.84
N GLN A 366 13.56 16.19 18.92
CA GLN A 366 14.65 15.49 19.60
C GLN A 366 15.09 14.19 18.91
N LEU A 367 14.12 13.39 18.41
CA LEU A 367 14.41 12.07 17.86
C LEU A 367 14.46 12.06 16.33
N PHE A 368 13.73 12.98 15.66
CA PHE A 368 13.52 12.92 14.22
C PHE A 368 14.03 14.16 13.47
N TYR A 369 14.76 15.04 14.14
CA TYR A 369 15.37 16.24 13.51
C TYR A 369 14.34 17.16 12.81
N GLY A 370 13.10 17.17 13.30
CA GLY A 370 12.00 17.97 12.71
C GLY A 370 11.47 17.43 11.38
N ALA A 371 11.85 16.21 10.99
CA ALA A 371 11.60 15.70 9.64
C ALA A 371 10.18 15.24 9.37
N TYR A 372 9.39 14.92 10.40
CA TYR A 372 8.08 14.30 10.23
C TYR A 372 6.92 15.27 10.44
N GLN A 373 5.76 14.88 9.92
CA GLN A 373 4.46 15.52 10.14
C GLN A 373 3.57 14.60 10.95
N ARG A 374 2.76 15.18 11.88
CA ARG A 374 1.76 14.43 12.62
C ARG A 374 0.67 13.91 11.68
N ILE A 375 0.32 12.64 11.78
CA ILE A 375 -0.81 12.06 11.02
C ILE A 375 -2.12 12.61 11.56
N GLY A 376 -3.00 13.07 10.68
CA GLY A 376 -4.33 13.61 10.99
C GLY A 376 -5.49 12.84 10.35
N SER A 377 -5.20 11.76 9.62
CA SER A 377 -6.18 10.95 8.87
C SER A 377 -5.67 9.53 8.67
N TYR A 378 -6.56 8.54 8.62
CA TYR A 378 -6.20 7.18 8.20
C TYR A 378 -5.76 7.12 6.74
N PHE A 379 -6.21 8.08 5.93
CA PHE A 379 -5.87 8.24 4.51
C PHE A 379 -4.92 9.40 4.27
N GLN A 380 -4.04 9.68 5.23
CA GLN A 380 -3.12 10.82 5.23
C GLN A 380 -2.37 10.96 3.91
N GLY A 381 -2.36 12.19 3.36
CA GLY A 381 -1.63 12.51 2.12
C GLY A 381 -2.38 12.20 0.83
N THR A 382 -3.62 11.73 0.91
CA THR A 382 -4.48 11.45 -0.25
C THR A 382 -5.75 12.33 -0.26
N GLU A 383 -6.46 12.37 -1.39
CA GLU A 383 -7.76 13.03 -1.50
C GLU A 383 -8.88 12.38 -0.65
N LEU A 384 -8.63 11.18 -0.15
CA LEU A 384 -9.56 10.39 0.65
C LEU A 384 -9.57 10.83 2.12
N ALA A 385 -8.59 11.63 2.55
CA ALA A 385 -8.48 12.12 3.92
C ALA A 385 -9.62 13.08 4.29
N ALA A 386 -10.26 12.87 5.42
CA ALA A 386 -11.24 13.78 5.99
C ALA A 386 -10.55 15.07 6.46
N THR A 387 -11.07 16.21 6.05
CA THR A 387 -10.56 17.55 6.43
C THR A 387 -11.72 18.48 6.79
N GLY A 388 -11.45 19.51 7.60
CA GLY A 388 -12.46 20.48 8.00
C GLY A 388 -13.70 19.84 8.64
N VAL A 389 -14.89 20.38 8.36
CA VAL A 389 -16.19 19.78 8.72
C VAL A 389 -16.79 19.08 7.48
N PRO A 390 -17.63 18.04 7.65
CA PRO A 390 -18.22 17.33 6.52
C PRO A 390 -19.13 18.23 5.69
N GLN A 391 -19.07 18.10 4.35
CA GLN A 391 -19.87 18.87 3.42
C GLN A 391 -20.36 18.01 2.26
N GLY A 392 -21.38 18.45 1.52
CA GLY A 392 -21.88 17.79 0.32
C GLY A 392 -22.22 16.32 0.55
N LEU A 393 -21.81 15.47 -0.35
CA LEU A 393 -22.11 14.02 -0.31
C LEU A 393 -21.52 13.31 0.94
N GLU A 394 -20.37 13.75 1.46
CA GLU A 394 -19.81 13.24 2.72
C GLU A 394 -20.80 13.46 3.87
N LEU A 395 -21.36 14.68 3.98
CA LEU A 395 -22.33 15.02 5.00
C LEU A 395 -23.62 14.19 4.84
N GLU A 396 -24.13 14.01 3.63
CA GLU A 396 -25.31 13.20 3.36
C GLU A 396 -25.11 11.75 3.79
N ILE A 397 -23.95 11.16 3.49
CA ILE A 397 -23.59 9.80 3.91
C ILE A 397 -23.53 9.70 5.45
N LEU A 398 -22.95 10.68 6.13
CA LEU A 398 -22.87 10.71 7.59
C LEU A 398 -24.24 10.88 8.26
N GLN A 399 -25.19 11.61 7.63
CA GLN A 399 -26.55 11.75 8.17
C GLN A 399 -27.26 10.40 8.31
N ALA A 400 -26.97 9.42 7.46
CA ALA A 400 -27.55 8.07 7.55
C ALA A 400 -27.12 7.29 8.81
N VAL A 401 -26.06 7.72 9.47
CA VAL A 401 -25.52 7.08 10.69
C VAL A 401 -25.42 8.05 11.88
N LYS A 402 -26.05 9.23 11.79
CA LYS A 402 -25.88 10.34 12.76
C LYS A 402 -26.11 9.94 14.22
N ASP A 403 -27.08 9.06 14.47
CA ASP A 403 -27.44 8.65 15.83
C ASP A 403 -26.45 7.63 16.45
N LYS A 404 -25.45 7.19 15.67
CA LYS A 404 -24.47 6.17 16.05
C LYS A 404 -23.03 6.70 16.05
N VAL A 405 -22.86 8.00 15.85
CA VAL A 405 -21.56 8.66 15.78
C VAL A 405 -21.49 9.87 16.70
N PRO A 406 -20.30 10.30 17.14
CA PRO A 406 -20.16 11.51 17.96
C PRO A 406 -20.68 12.75 17.25
N ALA A 407 -21.55 13.54 17.92
CA ALA A 407 -22.17 14.74 17.35
C ALA A 407 -21.14 15.81 16.91
N ASP A 408 -20.03 15.90 17.63
CA ASP A 408 -18.95 16.86 17.37
C ASP A 408 -18.37 16.74 15.95
N LEU A 409 -18.40 15.55 15.35
CA LEU A 409 -17.85 15.34 13.99
C LEU A 409 -18.57 16.14 12.90
N PHE A 410 -19.83 16.57 13.15
CA PHE A 410 -20.60 17.39 12.19
C PHE A 410 -20.25 18.88 12.25
N THR A 411 -19.71 19.34 13.38
CA THR A 411 -19.56 20.78 13.65
C THR A 411 -18.13 21.21 13.91
N LYS A 412 -17.22 20.26 14.18
CA LYS A 412 -15.83 20.56 14.52
C LYS A 412 -14.88 19.79 13.58
N PRO A 413 -13.81 20.42 13.08
CA PRO A 413 -12.77 19.69 12.41
C PRO A 413 -12.04 18.79 13.41
N TYR A 414 -11.64 17.58 12.98
CA TYR A 414 -10.72 16.77 13.78
C TYR A 414 -9.33 17.37 13.74
N THR A 415 -8.72 17.55 14.90
CA THR A 415 -7.34 18.01 15.05
C THR A 415 -6.65 17.26 16.19
N ASN A 416 -5.39 16.90 16.01
CA ASN A 416 -4.59 16.39 17.11
C ASN A 416 -4.20 17.54 18.06
N PRO A 417 -4.07 17.28 19.38
CA PRO A 417 -3.46 18.23 20.30
C PRO A 417 -2.03 18.58 19.88
N VAL A 418 -1.66 19.85 19.97
CA VAL A 418 -0.31 20.35 19.72
C VAL A 418 0.37 20.63 21.07
N ASN A 419 1.59 20.14 21.24
CA ASN A 419 2.41 20.21 22.45
C ASN A 419 3.73 20.97 22.20
N GLY A 420 3.67 22.09 21.44
CA GLY A 420 4.86 22.79 20.94
C GLY A 420 5.69 23.53 21.99
N ASP A 421 5.11 23.81 23.16
CA ASP A 421 5.74 24.57 24.26
C ASP A 421 5.26 24.06 25.64
N PRO A 422 5.97 24.45 26.74
CA PRO A 422 5.63 23.95 28.08
C PRO A 422 4.23 24.31 28.58
N ASN A 423 3.63 25.41 28.12
CA ASN A 423 2.27 25.80 28.50
C ASN A 423 1.25 24.91 27.82
N SER A 424 1.37 24.69 26.52
CA SER A 424 0.49 23.79 25.78
C SER A 424 0.57 22.34 26.30
N VAL A 425 1.77 21.86 26.67
CA VAL A 425 1.95 20.55 27.33
C VAL A 425 1.16 20.47 28.63
N ARG A 426 1.27 21.51 29.50
CA ARG A 426 0.55 21.56 30.77
C ARG A 426 -0.96 21.60 30.56
N ASP A 427 -1.43 22.41 29.63
CA ASP A 427 -2.86 22.56 29.35
C ASP A 427 -3.44 21.29 28.74
N ASN A 428 -2.73 20.62 27.84
CA ASN A 428 -3.13 19.33 27.29
C ASN A 428 -3.17 18.22 28.35
N LEU A 429 -2.21 18.17 29.29
CA LEU A 429 -2.28 17.22 30.40
C LEU A 429 -3.44 17.52 31.35
N ARG A 430 -3.81 18.80 31.56
CA ARG A 430 -5.00 19.19 32.33
C ARG A 430 -6.28 18.71 31.62
N GLN A 431 -6.37 18.89 30.30
CA GLN A 431 -7.49 18.35 29.50
C GLN A 431 -7.58 16.83 29.58
N ALA A 432 -6.43 16.13 29.50
CA ALA A 432 -6.39 14.68 29.67
C ALA A 432 -6.95 14.25 31.05
N LEU A 433 -6.53 14.91 32.13
CA LEU A 433 -7.06 14.63 33.48
C LEU A 433 -8.57 14.91 33.59
N THR A 434 -9.07 15.95 32.94
CA THR A 434 -10.51 16.24 32.89
C THR A 434 -11.28 15.11 32.24
N LEU A 435 -10.84 14.65 31.07
CA LEU A 435 -11.44 13.51 30.34
C LEU A 435 -11.41 12.22 31.16
N LEU A 436 -10.31 11.95 31.87
CA LEU A 436 -10.18 10.77 32.72
C LEU A 436 -11.14 10.84 33.93
N ARG A 437 -11.33 12.02 34.53
CA ARG A 437 -12.33 12.22 35.59
C ARG A 437 -13.75 11.99 35.09
N GLU A 438 -14.10 12.56 33.94
CA GLU A 438 -15.40 12.35 33.31
C GLU A 438 -15.65 10.86 32.96
N ALA A 439 -14.57 10.10 32.71
CA ALA A 439 -14.60 8.65 32.46
C ALA A 439 -14.64 7.83 33.78
N GLY A 440 -14.72 8.48 34.97
CA GLY A 440 -14.82 7.82 36.27
C GLY A 440 -13.49 7.46 36.94
N TYR A 441 -12.38 8.07 36.50
CA TYR A 441 -11.07 7.91 37.14
C TYR A 441 -10.73 9.12 38.01
N GLU A 442 -9.94 8.90 39.05
CA GLU A 442 -9.42 9.98 39.91
C GLU A 442 -7.97 9.70 40.29
N VAL A 443 -7.21 10.75 40.60
CA VAL A 443 -5.83 10.61 41.08
C VAL A 443 -5.85 10.51 42.61
N LYS A 444 -5.39 9.37 43.15
CA LYS A 444 -5.16 9.10 44.57
C LYS A 444 -3.72 8.68 44.81
N ASN A 445 -3.04 9.36 45.72
CA ASN A 445 -1.63 9.05 46.04
C ASN A 445 -0.76 8.93 44.80
N THR A 446 -0.84 9.89 43.89
CA THR A 446 -0.13 9.95 42.61
C THR A 446 -0.49 8.86 41.57
N LYS A 447 -1.46 8.00 41.86
CA LYS A 447 -1.95 6.97 40.97
C LYS A 447 -3.34 7.29 40.44
N LEU A 448 -3.54 7.10 39.16
CA LEU A 448 -4.88 7.16 38.55
C LEU A 448 -5.61 5.88 38.86
N VAL A 449 -6.75 5.97 39.55
CA VAL A 449 -7.56 4.82 40.00
C VAL A 449 -8.97 4.90 39.43
N ASN A 450 -9.60 3.76 39.20
CA ASN A 450 -10.99 3.66 38.81
C ASN A 450 -11.91 3.78 40.06
N ALA A 451 -13.23 3.73 39.89
CA ALA A 451 -14.21 3.80 40.94
C ALA A 451 -14.07 2.72 42.05
N LYS A 452 -13.39 1.60 41.74
CA LYS A 452 -13.09 0.53 42.71
C LYS A 452 -11.77 0.77 43.46
N GLY A 453 -11.04 1.84 43.15
CA GLY A 453 -9.72 2.12 43.72
C GLY A 453 -8.58 1.36 43.07
N GLU A 454 -8.82 0.66 41.96
CA GLU A 454 -7.81 -0.10 41.22
C GLU A 454 -6.96 0.84 40.35
N PRO A 455 -5.62 0.77 40.44
CA PRO A 455 -4.75 1.66 39.65
C PRO A 455 -4.76 1.28 38.18
N MET A 456 -4.80 2.29 37.30
CA MET A 456 -4.64 2.08 35.87
C MET A 456 -3.21 1.67 35.54
N GLN A 457 -3.06 0.46 35.01
CA GLN A 457 -1.80 -0.11 34.51
C GLN A 457 -1.90 -0.36 33.02
N VAL A 458 -0.87 0.00 32.25
CA VAL A 458 -0.83 -0.13 30.80
C VAL A 458 0.50 -0.74 30.37
N GLU A 459 0.44 -1.79 29.55
CA GLU A 459 1.61 -2.36 28.87
C GLU A 459 1.67 -1.83 27.42
N LEU A 460 2.81 -1.25 27.05
CA LEU A 460 3.13 -0.98 25.64
C LEU A 460 4.04 -2.11 25.15
N LEU A 461 3.50 -2.90 24.22
CA LEU A 461 4.19 -4.04 23.62
C LEU A 461 4.87 -3.61 22.32
N VAL A 462 6.17 -3.88 22.19
CA VAL A 462 6.98 -3.56 21.00
C VAL A 462 7.83 -4.75 20.56
N GLU A 463 8.09 -4.81 19.27
CA GLU A 463 8.89 -5.85 18.63
C GLU A 463 10.35 -5.44 18.43
N GLN A 464 10.60 -4.14 18.19
CA GLN A 464 11.90 -3.65 17.77
C GLN A 464 12.46 -2.60 18.74
N PRO A 465 13.78 -2.63 19.02
CA PRO A 465 14.42 -1.61 19.88
C PRO A 465 14.23 -0.17 19.40
N ALA A 466 14.09 0.05 18.10
CA ALA A 466 13.81 1.38 17.54
C ALA A 466 12.50 1.97 18.07
N PHE A 467 11.46 1.14 18.21
CA PHE A 467 10.17 1.55 18.77
C PHE A 467 10.19 1.67 20.29
N GLU A 468 11.08 0.96 20.98
CA GLU A 468 11.26 1.12 22.42
C GLU A 468 11.65 2.54 22.78
N THR A 469 12.59 3.17 22.03
CA THR A 469 12.97 4.57 22.24
C THR A 469 11.76 5.52 22.15
N ILE A 470 10.85 5.27 21.23
CA ILE A 470 9.64 6.06 21.01
C ILE A 470 8.66 5.91 22.18
N VAL A 471 8.47 4.69 22.64
CA VAL A 471 7.59 4.39 23.77
C VAL A 471 8.16 4.97 25.07
N LEU A 472 9.46 4.86 25.28
CA LEU A 472 10.15 5.44 26.45
C LEU A 472 10.07 6.97 26.47
N PHE A 473 10.01 7.62 25.31
CA PHE A 473 9.76 9.06 25.22
C PHE A 473 8.32 9.44 25.63
N TYR A 474 7.34 8.61 25.26
CA TYR A 474 5.92 8.85 25.56
C TYR A 474 5.57 8.53 27.03
N LYS A 475 6.19 7.52 27.62
CA LYS A 475 5.92 7.00 28.97
C LYS A 475 5.84 8.09 30.06
N PRO A 476 6.79 9.04 30.20
CA PRO A 476 6.77 10.04 31.26
C PRO A 476 5.51 10.92 31.24
N SER A 477 4.95 11.20 30.05
CA SER A 477 3.73 11.98 29.92
C SER A 477 2.51 11.25 30.48
N LEU A 478 2.44 9.94 30.26
CA LEU A 478 1.38 9.09 30.84
C LEU A 478 1.52 8.93 32.35
N GLU A 479 2.76 8.77 32.86
CA GLU A 479 3.05 8.68 34.29
C GLU A 479 2.69 9.97 35.05
N ARG A 480 2.82 11.14 34.41
CA ARG A 480 2.34 12.44 34.96
C ARG A 480 0.83 12.48 35.14
N LEU A 481 0.06 11.66 34.44
CA LEU A 481 -1.40 11.49 34.65
C LEU A 481 -1.71 10.47 35.75
N GLY A 482 -0.69 9.85 36.37
CA GLY A 482 -0.85 8.80 37.37
C GLY A 482 -1.06 7.39 36.79
N ILE A 483 -0.87 7.21 35.48
CA ILE A 483 -0.98 5.91 34.80
C ILE A 483 0.32 5.14 35.01
N GLY A 484 0.24 3.90 35.50
CA GLY A 484 1.40 3.01 35.57
C GLY A 484 1.69 2.45 34.18
N VAL A 485 2.93 2.64 33.69
CA VAL A 485 3.32 2.24 32.33
C VAL A 485 4.49 1.27 32.36
N SER A 486 4.27 0.08 31.77
CA SER A 486 5.33 -0.89 31.49
C SER A 486 5.58 -0.96 29.98
N VAL A 487 6.86 -1.12 29.61
CA VAL A 487 7.29 -1.36 28.23
C VAL A 487 7.80 -2.77 28.13
N ARG A 488 7.30 -3.52 27.17
CA ARG A 488 7.72 -4.90 26.94
C ARG A 488 8.18 -5.08 25.51
N THR A 489 9.47 -5.30 25.34
CA THR A 489 10.07 -5.68 24.06
C THR A 489 10.16 -7.21 23.98
N VAL A 490 9.67 -7.78 22.88
CA VAL A 490 9.70 -9.22 22.61
C VAL A 490 10.21 -9.48 21.20
N ASP A 491 10.64 -10.73 20.92
CA ASP A 491 10.99 -11.13 19.55
C ASP A 491 9.76 -11.19 18.64
N SER A 492 9.99 -11.24 17.31
CA SER A 492 8.94 -11.23 16.29
C SER A 492 7.95 -12.37 16.45
N SER A 493 8.42 -13.57 16.80
CA SER A 493 7.54 -14.74 16.94
C SER A 493 6.60 -14.60 18.14
N GLN A 494 7.12 -14.13 19.28
CA GLN A 494 6.30 -13.81 20.45
C GLN A 494 5.35 -12.65 20.19
N TYR A 495 5.83 -11.62 19.48
CA TYR A 495 5.00 -10.46 19.11
C TYR A 495 3.79 -10.90 18.29
N GLU A 496 4.00 -11.63 17.19
CA GLU A 496 2.94 -12.15 16.34
C GLU A 496 1.95 -13.06 17.10
N ASN A 497 2.45 -13.96 17.96
CA ASN A 497 1.59 -14.83 18.77
C ASN A 497 0.71 -14.02 19.73
N ARG A 498 1.26 -12.97 20.37
CA ARG A 498 0.51 -12.10 21.26
C ARG A 498 -0.52 -11.25 20.51
N LEU A 499 -0.19 -10.76 19.29
CA LEU A 499 -1.14 -10.05 18.44
C LEU A 499 -2.33 -10.94 18.06
N ARG A 500 -2.08 -12.17 17.62
CA ARG A 500 -3.13 -13.13 17.22
C ARG A 500 -4.10 -13.45 18.35
N GLN A 501 -3.63 -13.41 19.59
CA GLN A 501 -4.41 -13.71 20.80
C GLN A 501 -4.89 -12.44 21.52
N TRP A 502 -4.63 -11.25 20.95
CA TRP A 502 -4.93 -9.93 21.53
C TRP A 502 -4.37 -9.74 22.95
N GLN A 503 -3.18 -10.33 23.22
CA GLN A 503 -2.48 -10.26 24.52
C GLN A 503 -1.61 -9.01 24.61
N PHE A 504 -2.23 -7.84 24.49
CA PHE A 504 -1.59 -6.53 24.64
C PHE A 504 -2.61 -5.49 25.12
N ASP A 505 -2.10 -4.38 25.63
CA ASP A 505 -2.89 -3.19 25.92
C ASP A 505 -2.77 -2.16 24.80
N ILE A 506 -1.55 -1.75 24.47
CA ILE A 506 -1.22 -0.81 23.40
C ILE A 506 -0.06 -1.40 22.58
N ILE A 507 -0.15 -1.27 21.28
CA ILE A 507 0.90 -1.61 20.31
C ILE A 507 1.17 -0.43 19.37
N ILE A 508 2.29 -0.44 18.65
CA ILE A 508 2.47 0.39 17.46
C ILE A 508 1.99 -0.43 16.27
N ALA A 509 1.02 0.09 15.55
CA ALA A 509 0.44 -0.55 14.38
C ALA A 509 0.39 0.41 13.19
N SER A 510 0.40 -0.17 11.97
CA SER A 510 0.28 0.59 10.72
C SER A 510 -0.75 -0.05 9.81
N TRP A 511 -1.58 0.79 9.20
CA TRP A 511 -2.52 0.42 8.15
C TRP A 511 -2.21 1.26 6.92
N GLY A 512 -1.74 0.60 5.87
CA GLY A 512 -1.56 1.22 4.55
C GLY A 512 -2.88 1.23 3.80
N GLU A 513 -3.24 2.38 3.27
CA GLU A 513 -4.49 2.60 2.56
C GLU A 513 -4.23 2.90 1.09
N SER A 514 -4.89 2.16 0.21
CA SER A 514 -4.80 2.39 -1.23
C SER A 514 -5.55 3.68 -1.63
N LEU A 515 -5.31 4.13 -2.87
CA LEU A 515 -6.09 5.22 -3.45
C LEU A 515 -7.52 4.83 -3.83
N SER A 516 -7.84 3.53 -3.75
CA SER A 516 -9.17 2.99 -4.04
C SER A 516 -9.53 1.94 -3.00
N PRO A 517 -9.77 2.35 -1.75
CA PRO A 517 -10.12 1.43 -0.66
C PRO A 517 -11.40 0.65 -0.96
N GLY A 518 -11.47 -0.58 -0.46
CA GLY A 518 -12.57 -1.47 -0.71
C GLY A 518 -12.69 -2.63 0.28
N ASN A 519 -12.59 -3.87 -0.19
CA ASN A 519 -12.86 -5.07 0.61
C ASN A 519 -11.92 -5.25 1.81
N GLU A 520 -10.69 -4.74 1.77
CA GLU A 520 -9.75 -4.77 2.89
C GLU A 520 -10.25 -4.02 4.12
N GLN A 521 -11.11 -3.02 3.94
CA GLN A 521 -11.67 -2.24 5.04
C GLN A 521 -12.49 -3.10 6.02
N ARG A 522 -13.12 -4.17 5.52
CA ARG A 522 -13.78 -5.16 6.39
C ARG A 522 -12.78 -5.86 7.31
N GLY A 523 -11.59 -6.14 6.81
CA GLY A 523 -10.51 -6.76 7.58
C GLY A 523 -9.85 -5.81 8.58
N PHE A 524 -9.81 -4.51 8.28
CA PHE A 524 -9.16 -3.51 9.12
C PHE A 524 -10.07 -3.01 10.24
N TRP A 525 -11.33 -2.72 9.94
CA TRP A 525 -12.25 -2.00 10.83
C TRP A 525 -13.58 -2.71 11.09
N GLY A 526 -13.93 -3.72 10.28
CA GLY A 526 -15.24 -4.38 10.35
C GLY A 526 -15.44 -5.19 11.63
N SER A 527 -16.66 -5.13 12.18
CA SER A 527 -17.04 -5.80 13.43
C SER A 527 -16.79 -7.31 13.42
N GLN A 528 -17.03 -7.97 12.27
CA GLN A 528 -16.80 -9.41 12.14
C GLN A 528 -15.31 -9.78 12.29
N ALA A 529 -14.40 -8.93 11.81
CA ALA A 529 -12.96 -9.16 11.91
C ALA A 529 -12.43 -9.04 13.35
N ALA A 530 -13.15 -8.36 14.24
CA ALA A 530 -12.73 -8.14 15.62
C ALA A 530 -12.51 -9.43 16.43
N ASP A 531 -13.21 -10.51 16.09
CA ASP A 531 -13.14 -11.80 16.81
C ASP A 531 -12.37 -12.88 16.03
N ILE A 532 -11.78 -12.52 14.87
CA ILE A 532 -11.00 -13.48 14.06
C ILE A 532 -9.53 -13.37 14.42
N PRO A 533 -8.92 -14.40 15.04
CA PRO A 533 -7.48 -14.42 15.33
C PRO A 533 -6.64 -14.20 14.08
N GLY A 534 -5.66 -13.29 14.15
CA GLY A 534 -4.82 -12.94 13.01
C GLY A 534 -5.44 -11.96 12.02
N SER A 535 -6.65 -11.44 12.27
CA SER A 535 -7.23 -10.36 11.47
C SER A 535 -6.45 -9.05 11.67
N ARG A 536 -6.64 -8.13 10.74
CA ARG A 536 -6.04 -6.79 10.82
C ARG A 536 -6.85 -5.80 11.70
N ASN A 537 -8.02 -6.22 12.20
CA ASN A 537 -8.76 -5.46 13.22
C ASN A 537 -8.11 -5.66 14.60
N LEU A 538 -6.88 -5.20 14.71
CA LEU A 538 -6.05 -5.31 15.92
C LEU A 538 -6.68 -4.57 17.11
N ILE A 539 -7.37 -3.48 16.85
CA ILE A 539 -8.03 -2.62 17.85
C ILE A 539 -9.22 -3.33 18.50
N GLY A 540 -9.94 -4.15 17.75
CA GLY A 540 -11.17 -4.81 18.20
C GLY A 540 -12.43 -3.96 17.99
N ILE A 541 -12.46 -3.18 16.91
CA ILE A 541 -13.59 -2.33 16.55
C ILE A 541 -14.84 -3.18 16.30
N LYS A 542 -15.92 -2.85 17.01
CA LYS A 542 -17.28 -3.34 16.77
C LYS A 542 -18.20 -2.13 16.80
N ASN A 543 -18.47 -1.57 15.63
CA ASN A 543 -19.20 -0.32 15.48
C ASN A 543 -20.08 -0.36 14.24
N GLN A 544 -21.40 -0.33 14.43
CA GLN A 544 -22.37 -0.44 13.36
C GLN A 544 -22.28 0.73 12.34
N ALA A 545 -21.90 1.94 12.77
CA ALA A 545 -21.70 3.04 11.85
C ALA A 545 -20.50 2.78 10.94
N VAL A 546 -19.39 2.25 11.52
CA VAL A 546 -18.19 1.85 10.76
C VAL A 546 -18.56 0.74 9.75
N ASP A 547 -19.30 -0.30 10.17
CA ASP A 547 -19.73 -1.38 9.27
C ASP A 547 -20.57 -0.84 8.09
N THR A 548 -21.53 0.06 8.39
CA THR A 548 -22.35 0.70 7.34
C THR A 548 -21.51 1.50 6.35
N LEU A 549 -20.53 2.27 6.85
CA LEU A 549 -19.67 3.10 6.01
C LEU A 549 -18.69 2.25 5.18
N ILE A 550 -18.19 1.13 5.71
CA ILE A 550 -17.37 0.16 4.96
C ILE A 550 -18.14 -0.35 3.74
N GLU A 551 -19.41 -0.76 3.92
CA GLU A 551 -20.25 -1.21 2.79
C GLU A 551 -20.46 -0.08 1.78
N ARG A 552 -20.62 1.15 2.24
CA ARG A 552 -20.74 2.32 1.35
C ARG A 552 -19.46 2.56 0.54
N VAL A 553 -18.28 2.37 1.14
CA VAL A 553 -16.99 2.44 0.44
C VAL A 553 -16.89 1.34 -0.61
N ILE A 554 -17.17 0.08 -0.26
CA ILE A 554 -17.01 -1.08 -1.14
C ILE A 554 -17.94 -0.99 -2.37
N PHE A 555 -19.18 -0.56 -2.17
CA PHE A 555 -20.20 -0.51 -3.23
C PHE A 555 -20.36 0.87 -3.87
N SER A 556 -19.40 1.78 -3.69
CA SER A 556 -19.41 3.08 -4.38
C SER A 556 -19.45 2.92 -5.90
N LYS A 557 -20.33 3.69 -6.56
CA LYS A 557 -20.57 3.61 -8.00
C LYS A 557 -19.71 4.57 -8.82
N SER A 558 -19.11 5.57 -8.18
CA SER A 558 -18.26 6.56 -8.81
C SER A 558 -17.07 6.91 -7.93
N ARG A 559 -16.05 7.54 -8.50
CA ARG A 559 -14.90 8.06 -7.75
C ARG A 559 -15.33 9.09 -6.70
N GLU A 560 -16.26 9.97 -7.06
CA GLU A 560 -16.80 10.97 -6.15
C GLU A 560 -17.46 10.33 -4.92
N GLU A 561 -18.28 9.31 -5.15
CA GLU A 561 -18.93 8.56 -4.07
C GLU A 561 -17.92 7.82 -3.20
N LEU A 562 -16.88 7.21 -3.80
CA LEU A 562 -15.81 6.57 -3.04
C LEU A 562 -15.07 7.56 -2.15
N VAL A 563 -14.70 8.72 -2.70
CA VAL A 563 -14.03 9.77 -1.93
C VAL A 563 -14.89 10.23 -0.76
N ALA A 564 -16.17 10.50 -0.99
CA ALA A 564 -17.10 10.95 0.04
C ALA A 564 -17.34 9.88 1.12
N ALA A 565 -17.56 8.62 0.72
CA ALA A 565 -17.76 7.50 1.64
C ALA A 565 -16.50 7.22 2.49
N THR A 566 -15.32 7.32 1.87
CA THR A 566 -14.04 7.11 2.58
C THR A 566 -13.77 8.23 3.56
N LYS A 567 -14.03 9.50 3.20
CA LYS A 567 -13.94 10.63 4.14
C LYS A 567 -14.88 10.46 5.32
N ALA A 568 -16.10 9.99 5.08
CA ALA A 568 -17.06 9.70 6.15
C ALA A 568 -16.55 8.60 7.10
N LEU A 569 -16.00 7.51 6.55
CA LEU A 569 -15.38 6.42 7.33
C LEU A 569 -14.18 6.93 8.14
N ASP A 570 -13.25 7.63 7.51
CA ASP A 570 -12.07 8.23 8.13
C ASP A 570 -12.46 9.12 9.32
N ARG A 571 -13.44 10.00 9.12
CA ARG A 571 -13.94 10.90 10.17
C ARG A 571 -14.52 10.15 11.36
N VAL A 572 -15.30 9.11 11.12
CA VAL A 572 -15.88 8.29 12.21
C VAL A 572 -14.78 7.54 12.96
N LEU A 573 -13.78 6.99 12.26
CA LEU A 573 -12.63 6.35 12.91
C LEU A 573 -11.84 7.33 13.77
N LEU A 574 -11.55 8.53 13.26
CA LEU A 574 -10.82 9.59 13.98
C LEU A 574 -11.57 10.03 15.25
N TRP A 575 -12.86 10.33 15.15
CA TRP A 575 -13.66 10.84 16.28
C TRP A 575 -14.00 9.79 17.34
N ASN A 576 -13.71 8.51 17.07
CA ASN A 576 -13.75 7.45 18.08
C ASN A 576 -12.42 7.27 18.83
N PHE A 577 -11.37 7.98 18.45
CA PHE A 577 -10.05 7.95 19.10
C PHE A 577 -9.49 6.52 19.29
N TYR A 578 -9.69 5.65 18.30
CA TYR A 578 -9.20 4.26 18.35
C TYR A 578 -7.70 4.15 18.45
N VAL A 579 -6.98 5.21 18.08
CA VAL A 579 -5.52 5.28 18.04
C VAL A 579 -5.03 6.65 18.55
N VAL A 580 -3.75 6.71 18.94
CA VAL A 580 -2.99 7.96 19.03
C VAL A 580 -2.14 8.05 17.76
N PRO A 581 -2.50 8.90 16.78
CA PRO A 581 -1.77 9.01 15.52
C PRO A 581 -0.32 9.42 15.76
N GLN A 582 0.59 8.80 15.04
CA GLN A 582 2.00 9.08 15.08
C GLN A 582 2.41 10.05 13.95
N TRP A 583 3.30 9.70 13.07
CA TRP A 583 3.87 10.59 12.07
C TRP A 583 4.01 9.94 10.71
N THR A 584 4.13 10.78 9.69
CA THR A 584 4.40 10.40 8.31
C THR A 584 5.49 11.28 7.70
N TYR A 585 6.06 10.81 6.62
CA TYR A 585 6.95 11.57 5.76
C TYR A 585 6.45 11.46 4.31
N PRO A 586 6.19 12.59 3.62
CA PRO A 586 5.53 12.57 2.32
C PRO A 586 6.47 12.24 1.15
N PHE A 587 7.69 11.78 1.42
CA PHE A 587 8.69 11.43 0.41
C PHE A 587 9.35 10.09 0.71
N GLN A 588 9.73 9.38 -0.35
CA GLN A 588 10.64 8.26 -0.28
C GLN A 588 12.08 8.79 -0.37
N ARG A 589 12.85 8.67 0.71
CA ARG A 589 14.26 9.04 0.75
C ARG A 589 15.07 7.95 0.08
N THR A 590 15.88 8.30 -0.91
CA THR A 590 16.74 7.35 -1.62
C THR A 590 18.18 7.84 -1.67
N ALA A 591 19.11 6.91 -1.62
CA ALA A 591 20.52 7.16 -1.87
C ALA A 591 21.03 6.10 -2.85
N ARG A 592 21.79 6.51 -3.85
CA ARG A 592 22.36 5.63 -4.87
C ARG A 592 23.76 6.05 -5.29
N TRP A 593 24.55 5.08 -5.67
CA TRP A 593 25.75 5.35 -6.43
C TRP A 593 25.36 5.81 -7.83
N ASP A 594 25.99 6.87 -8.35
CA ASP A 594 25.62 7.50 -9.63
C ASP A 594 26.07 6.64 -10.82
N ARG A 595 25.31 5.56 -11.05
CA ARG A 595 25.49 4.58 -12.13
C ARG A 595 24.23 4.37 -12.96
N PHE A 596 23.17 5.09 -12.61
CA PHE A 596 21.83 4.82 -13.15
C PHE A 596 21.25 6.04 -13.81
N GLY A 597 20.47 5.80 -14.87
CA GLY A 597 19.51 6.73 -15.42
C GLY A 597 18.10 6.34 -15.05
N HIS A 598 17.20 7.32 -15.08
CA HIS A 598 15.76 7.15 -14.92
C HIS A 598 15.03 8.16 -15.83
N PRO A 599 13.72 7.99 -16.11
CA PRO A 599 12.93 8.97 -16.85
C PRO A 599 12.98 10.34 -16.17
N GLU A 600 12.92 11.41 -16.94
CA GLU A 600 12.85 12.78 -16.42
C GLU A 600 11.56 12.99 -15.61
N THR A 601 10.45 12.46 -16.13
CA THR A 601 9.15 12.50 -15.45
C THR A 601 8.87 11.16 -14.81
N MET A 602 8.85 11.14 -13.48
CA MET A 602 8.50 9.96 -12.71
C MET A 602 6.98 9.73 -12.72
N PRO A 603 6.52 8.47 -12.66
CA PRO A 603 5.10 8.19 -12.62
C PRO A 603 4.46 8.79 -11.36
N LYS A 604 3.26 9.36 -11.52
CA LYS A 604 2.56 10.11 -10.46
C LYS A 604 2.42 9.34 -9.15
N TYR A 605 2.21 8.02 -9.24
CA TYR A 605 1.98 7.12 -8.10
C TYR A 605 3.09 6.08 -7.91
N GLY A 606 4.20 6.20 -8.65
CA GLY A 606 5.27 5.20 -8.66
C GLY A 606 6.40 5.45 -7.66
N GLN A 607 6.42 6.60 -6.98
CA GLN A 607 7.57 7.02 -6.18
C GLN A 607 8.87 6.99 -7.03
N ALA A 608 9.96 6.35 -6.53
CA ALA A 608 11.16 6.13 -7.32
C ALA A 608 10.99 5.09 -8.44
N ALA A 609 9.99 4.20 -8.36
CA ALA A 609 9.76 3.08 -9.28
C ALA A 609 11.05 2.29 -9.61
N PHE A 610 12.00 2.27 -8.65
CA PHE A 610 13.27 1.55 -8.79
C PHE A 610 13.11 0.07 -8.43
N PRO A 611 13.69 -0.86 -9.21
CA PRO A 611 14.52 -0.68 -10.40
C PRO A 611 13.72 -0.70 -11.73
N ASN A 612 12.41 -0.85 -11.69
CA ASN A 612 11.57 -1.27 -12.80
C ASN A 612 11.76 -0.43 -14.08
N ILE A 613 11.72 0.92 -13.96
CA ILE A 613 11.83 1.85 -15.09
C ILE A 613 13.21 2.50 -15.23
N TRP A 614 14.17 2.12 -14.38
CA TRP A 614 15.54 2.61 -14.37
C TRP A 614 16.43 1.76 -15.27
N TRP A 615 17.62 2.30 -15.64
CA TRP A 615 18.60 1.59 -16.45
C TRP A 615 20.02 1.83 -15.96
N TRP A 616 20.94 0.96 -16.37
CA TRP A 616 22.37 1.16 -16.20
C TRP A 616 22.87 2.19 -17.18
N ASP A 617 23.42 3.29 -16.67
CA ASP A 617 24.05 4.35 -17.45
C ASP A 617 25.56 4.09 -17.54
N LYS A 618 26.03 3.73 -18.73
CA LYS A 618 27.44 3.36 -18.96
C LYS A 618 28.40 4.53 -18.73
N ASP A 619 28.00 5.76 -19.08
CA ASP A 619 28.86 6.93 -18.96
C ASP A 619 29.01 7.37 -17.50
N LYS A 620 27.94 7.28 -16.71
CA LYS A 620 27.96 7.50 -15.28
C LYS A 620 28.76 6.39 -14.57
N ALA A 621 28.52 5.14 -14.93
CA ALA A 621 29.19 3.99 -14.34
C ALA A 621 30.71 4.02 -14.60
N ALA A 622 31.16 4.50 -15.75
CA ALA A 622 32.58 4.65 -16.07
C ALA A 622 33.29 5.69 -15.20
N LYS A 623 32.56 6.67 -14.67
CA LYS A 623 33.07 7.72 -13.75
C LYS A 623 33.01 7.30 -12.27
N ALA A 624 32.24 6.25 -11.98
CA ALA A 624 32.15 5.72 -10.62
C ALA A 624 33.44 4.95 -10.25
N PRO A 625 33.76 4.77 -8.94
CA PRO A 625 34.87 3.93 -8.53
C PRO A 625 34.79 2.54 -9.18
N GLN A 626 35.94 2.01 -9.63
CA GLN A 626 35.96 0.62 -10.08
C GLN A 626 35.66 -0.30 -8.89
N ARG A 627 34.78 -1.25 -9.13
CA ARG A 627 34.42 -2.28 -8.15
C ARG A 627 35.60 -3.26 -8.02
N ASN A 628 36.12 -3.42 -6.82
CA ASN A 628 37.07 -4.49 -6.51
C ASN A 628 36.38 -5.86 -6.47
#